data_0ddd96cf7cf03ddef2822357150dc58f
#
_entry.id   0ddd96cf7cf03ddef2822357150dc58f
#
_cell.length_a   1.000
_cell.length_b   1.000
_cell.length_c   1.000
_cell.angle_alpha   90.00
_cell.angle_beta   90.00
_cell.angle_gamma   90.00
#
_symmetry.space_group_name_H-M   'P 1'
#
loop_
_entity.id
_entity.type
_entity.pdbx_description
1 polymer ?
#
loop_
_entity_poly.entity_id
_entity_poly.type
_entity_poly.pdbx_seq_one_letter_code
_entity_poly.pdbx_strand_id
1 'polypeptide(L)'
;YEILADNGYVYIVDQVIEPLETIYTQLESNENYSIFFNLYNENTTYTYDATLSKDFGAALGADSLFIHTHGTSLPAIAVEWYSTKYSDVANNASKAYSVFAPSDVAMNNFFDNYWEKGGYESLDDVDDLAMKYMLNQFIYKDGIAFPDEITSGKVKNMYDMVFNFDPSKVTDKSMCVNGVFYGLNTMDTPILFASVVGPAFRNKDCNYYLYMLDGTGLITAYSS
;
A
#
# COMPACT_ATOMS: atom_id res chain seq x y z
N TYR A 1 19.78 30.97 -3.41
CA TYR A 1 19.96 31.75 -4.67
C TYR A 1 19.60 30.88 -5.86
N GLU A 2 18.96 31.52 -6.84
CA GLU A 2 18.63 30.93 -8.13
C GLU A 2 19.54 31.54 -9.20
N ILE A 3 20.15 30.71 -10.03
CA ILE A 3 20.99 31.11 -11.15
C ILE A 3 20.37 30.53 -12.40
N LEU A 4 20.01 31.39 -13.34
CA LEU A 4 19.57 30.96 -14.66
C LEU A 4 20.78 30.51 -15.48
N ALA A 5 20.70 29.32 -16.06
CA ALA A 5 21.64 28.79 -17.02
C ALA A 5 20.94 28.55 -18.38
N ASP A 6 21.69 28.37 -19.45
CA ASP A 6 21.14 28.19 -20.81
C ASP A 6 20.21 26.97 -20.93
N ASN A 7 20.38 25.96 -20.08
CA ASN A 7 19.66 24.68 -20.10
C ASN A 7 18.82 24.41 -18.82
N GLY A 8 18.65 25.43 -17.94
CA GLY A 8 17.83 25.25 -16.73
C GLY A 8 18.16 26.23 -15.62
N TYR A 9 17.88 25.82 -14.38
CA TYR A 9 18.10 26.62 -13.18
C TYR A 9 19.04 25.91 -12.23
N VAL A 10 19.94 26.65 -11.57
CA VAL A 10 20.78 26.15 -10.47
C VAL A 10 20.29 26.83 -9.19
N TYR A 11 19.90 26.03 -8.23
CA TYR A 11 19.50 26.50 -6.90
C TYR A 11 20.65 26.26 -5.91
N ILE A 12 21.15 27.34 -5.31
CA ILE A 12 22.11 27.25 -4.21
C ILE A 12 21.31 27.21 -2.92
N VAL A 13 21.44 26.08 -2.21
CA VAL A 13 20.77 25.81 -0.93
C VAL A 13 21.78 25.93 0.20
N ASP A 14 21.34 26.33 1.36
CA ASP A 14 22.14 26.48 2.58
C ASP A 14 22.13 25.22 3.48
N GLN A 15 21.26 24.25 3.13
CA GLN A 15 21.13 22.96 3.83
C GLN A 15 21.09 21.81 2.83
N VAL A 16 21.51 20.64 3.27
CA VAL A 16 21.32 19.41 2.51
C VAL A 16 19.82 19.10 2.45
N ILE A 17 19.30 18.91 1.26
CA ILE A 17 17.92 18.44 1.08
C ILE A 17 17.91 16.94 1.42
N GLU A 18 17.28 16.60 2.52
CA GLU A 18 17.09 15.19 2.89
C GLU A 18 16.15 14.52 1.88
N PRO A 19 16.45 13.29 1.44
CA PRO A 19 15.55 12.55 0.59
C PRO A 19 14.24 12.23 1.35
N LEU A 20 13.13 12.21 0.63
CA LEU A 20 11.87 11.75 1.19
C LEU A 20 11.95 10.27 1.51
N GLU A 21 11.26 9.86 2.57
CA GLU A 21 11.08 8.45 2.91
C GLU A 21 10.16 7.74 1.91
N THR A 22 10.19 6.40 1.92
CA THR A 22 9.18 5.61 1.20
C THR A 22 7.86 5.60 1.97
N ILE A 23 6.76 5.23 1.31
CA ILE A 23 5.48 4.99 1.99
C ILE A 23 5.63 3.91 3.06
N TYR A 24 6.41 2.88 2.78
CA TYR A 24 6.71 1.79 3.72
C TYR A 24 7.36 2.32 5.00
N THR A 25 8.45 3.08 4.87
CA THR A 25 9.18 3.64 6.02
C THR A 25 8.30 4.61 6.82
N GLN A 26 7.47 5.39 6.12
CA GLN A 26 6.51 6.30 6.76
C GLN A 26 5.46 5.55 7.59
N LEU A 27 4.97 4.39 7.10
CA LEU A 27 4.06 3.53 7.85
C LEU A 27 4.78 2.84 9.03
N GLU A 28 5.98 2.31 8.81
CA GLU A 28 6.80 1.63 9.83
C GLU A 28 7.10 2.51 11.03
N SER A 29 7.37 3.79 10.80
CA SER A 29 7.71 4.76 11.84
C SER A 29 6.51 5.35 12.58
N ASN A 30 5.28 5.10 12.13
CA ASN A 30 4.08 5.70 12.69
C ASN A 30 3.22 4.68 13.46
N GLU A 31 3.33 4.72 14.79
CA GLU A 31 2.63 3.80 15.70
C GLU A 31 1.10 3.82 15.56
N ASN A 32 0.50 4.85 14.99
CA ASN A 32 -0.95 4.93 14.82
C ASN A 32 -1.48 4.00 13.71
N TYR A 33 -0.61 3.45 12.85
CA TYR A 33 -0.94 2.60 11.71
C TYR A 33 -0.26 1.23 11.78
N SER A 34 0.10 0.81 12.99
CA SER A 34 0.89 -0.42 13.23
C SER A 34 0.14 -1.68 12.75
N ILE A 35 -1.17 -1.75 12.91
CA ILE A 35 -1.99 -2.87 12.45
C ILE A 35 -1.93 -2.96 10.92
N PHE A 36 -2.19 -1.86 10.22
CA PHE A 36 -2.14 -1.83 8.75
C PHE A 36 -0.74 -2.19 8.23
N PHE A 37 0.30 -1.63 8.85
CA PHE A 37 1.68 -1.92 8.50
C PHE A 37 2.03 -3.40 8.70
N ASN A 38 1.69 -3.99 9.86
CA ASN A 38 1.99 -5.37 10.17
C ASN A 38 1.30 -6.33 9.19
N LEU A 39 0.00 -6.13 8.93
CA LEU A 39 -0.75 -6.92 7.95
C LEU A 39 -0.16 -6.83 6.53
N TYR A 40 0.30 -5.64 6.14
CA TYR A 40 1.00 -5.47 4.87
C TYR A 40 2.34 -6.24 4.88
N ASN A 41 3.09 -6.14 5.97
CA ASN A 41 4.42 -6.71 6.13
C ASN A 41 4.41 -8.25 6.25
N GLU A 42 3.34 -8.86 6.75
CA GLU A 42 3.14 -10.32 6.76
C GLU A 42 3.19 -10.95 5.36
N ASN A 43 2.85 -10.18 4.33
CA ASN A 43 2.96 -10.59 2.93
C ASN A 43 4.34 -10.35 2.32
N THR A 44 5.33 -10.01 3.13
CA THR A 44 6.69 -9.72 2.68
C THR A 44 7.43 -11.00 2.28
N THR A 45 8.14 -10.90 1.16
CA THR A 45 9.08 -11.93 0.72
C THR A 45 10.44 -11.30 0.45
N TYR A 46 11.49 -12.04 0.78
CA TYR A 46 12.87 -11.64 0.53
C TYR A 46 13.48 -12.58 -0.51
N THR A 47 13.83 -12.04 -1.67
CA THR A 47 14.43 -12.80 -2.75
C THR A 47 15.90 -12.43 -2.89
N TYR A 48 16.79 -13.42 -2.79
CA TYR A 48 18.22 -13.22 -2.99
C TYR A 48 18.50 -12.65 -4.39
N ASP A 49 19.28 -11.59 -4.46
CA ASP A 49 19.75 -11.00 -5.72
C ASP A 49 21.27 -11.10 -5.85
N ALA A 50 21.70 -11.95 -6.77
CA ALA A 50 23.11 -12.20 -7.00
C ALA A 50 23.85 -10.97 -7.58
N THR A 51 23.16 -10.13 -8.35
CA THR A 51 23.73 -8.93 -8.95
C THR A 51 23.94 -7.85 -7.90
N LEU A 52 22.93 -7.57 -7.09
CA LEU A 52 23.04 -6.64 -5.97
C LEU A 52 24.13 -7.08 -4.99
N SER A 53 24.15 -8.37 -4.64
CA SER A 53 25.16 -8.93 -3.73
C SER A 53 26.56 -8.73 -4.25
N LYS A 54 26.79 -8.98 -5.55
CA LYS A 54 28.09 -8.80 -6.19
C LYS A 54 28.50 -7.32 -6.27
N ASP A 55 27.58 -6.45 -6.65
CA ASP A 55 27.89 -5.06 -6.97
C ASP A 55 27.98 -4.18 -5.71
N PHE A 56 27.21 -4.49 -4.70
CA PHE A 56 27.06 -3.66 -3.49
C PHE A 56 27.39 -4.38 -2.18
N GLY A 57 27.43 -5.71 -2.15
CA GLY A 57 27.62 -6.48 -0.92
C GLY A 57 28.89 -6.09 -0.16
N ALA A 58 30.01 -5.97 -0.86
CA ALA A 58 31.29 -5.57 -0.23
C ALA A 58 31.24 -4.16 0.38
N ALA A 59 30.56 -3.22 -0.26
CA ALA A 59 30.42 -1.85 0.23
C ALA A 59 29.50 -1.76 1.46
N LEU A 60 28.54 -2.69 1.57
CA LEU A 60 27.60 -2.78 2.69
C LEU A 60 28.05 -3.77 3.78
N GLY A 61 29.20 -4.44 3.58
CA GLY A 61 29.69 -5.43 4.54
C GLY A 61 28.82 -6.70 4.62
N ALA A 62 28.13 -7.03 3.53
CA ALA A 62 27.22 -8.17 3.46
C ALA A 62 27.58 -9.11 2.32
N ASP A 63 27.57 -10.43 2.57
CA ASP A 63 27.83 -11.45 1.54
C ASP A 63 26.61 -11.70 0.64
N SER A 64 25.41 -11.36 1.12
CA SER A 64 24.16 -11.64 0.45
C SER A 64 23.18 -10.47 0.63
N LEU A 65 22.64 -9.97 -0.47
CA LEU A 65 21.61 -8.95 -0.49
C LEU A 65 20.30 -9.53 -1.05
N PHE A 66 19.20 -9.06 -0.52
CA PHE A 66 17.87 -9.55 -0.85
C PHE A 66 16.98 -8.40 -1.31
N ILE A 67 16.20 -8.64 -2.36
CA ILE A 67 15.13 -7.74 -2.74
C ILE A 67 13.92 -7.98 -1.84
N HIS A 68 13.43 -6.93 -1.24
CA HIS A 68 12.22 -6.91 -0.43
C HIS A 68 11.00 -6.76 -1.34
N THR A 69 10.15 -7.76 -1.39
CA THR A 69 8.93 -7.75 -2.19
C THR A 69 7.74 -8.21 -1.36
N HIS A 70 6.53 -7.88 -1.82
CA HIS A 70 5.28 -8.25 -1.16
C HIS A 70 4.46 -9.24 -2.01
N GLY A 71 5.16 -10.09 -2.76
CA GLY A 71 4.54 -10.98 -3.73
C GLY A 71 3.93 -10.23 -4.92
N THR A 72 3.19 -10.94 -5.76
CA THR A 72 2.55 -10.35 -6.95
C THR A 72 1.21 -9.67 -6.65
N SER A 73 0.73 -9.80 -5.44
CA SER A 73 -0.64 -9.47 -5.05
C SER A 73 -0.79 -8.17 -4.26
N LEU A 74 0.33 -7.59 -3.78
CA LEU A 74 0.35 -6.29 -3.13
C LEU A 74 1.33 -5.37 -3.85
N PRO A 75 1.05 -4.06 -3.93
CA PRO A 75 1.97 -3.08 -4.49
C PRO A 75 3.26 -2.96 -3.68
N ALA A 76 4.37 -2.76 -4.36
CA ALA A 76 5.69 -2.66 -3.74
C ALA A 76 5.94 -1.24 -3.18
N ILE A 77 5.23 -0.85 -2.13
CA ILE A 77 5.34 0.48 -1.51
C ILE A 77 6.65 0.70 -0.73
N ALA A 78 7.44 -0.37 -0.54
CA ALA A 78 8.76 -0.31 0.08
C ALA A 78 9.88 0.07 -0.90
N VAL A 79 9.62 0.08 -2.20
CA VAL A 79 10.67 0.17 -3.23
C VAL A 79 10.72 1.57 -3.80
N GLU A 80 11.85 2.23 -3.61
CA GLU A 80 12.19 3.46 -4.32
C GLU A 80 12.67 3.16 -5.75
N TRP A 81 13.50 2.13 -5.89
CA TRP A 81 14.20 1.75 -7.09
C TRP A 81 14.07 0.24 -7.28
N TYR A 82 13.52 -0.17 -8.37
CA TYR A 82 13.32 -1.60 -8.62
C TYR A 82 14.32 -2.18 -9.60
N SER A 83 15.38 -1.49 -9.93
CA SER A 83 16.27 -1.97 -10.98
C SER A 83 17.74 -1.92 -10.62
N THR A 84 18.43 -3.01 -10.94
CA THR A 84 19.88 -3.13 -10.90
C THR A 84 20.59 -2.38 -12.03
N LYS A 85 19.82 -1.78 -12.96
CA LYS A 85 20.35 -1.06 -14.12
C LYS A 85 19.84 0.38 -14.13
N TYR A 86 20.76 1.32 -14.29
CA TYR A 86 20.44 2.74 -14.42
C TYR A 86 19.43 3.06 -15.53
N SER A 87 19.40 2.27 -16.60
CA SER A 87 18.45 2.43 -17.69
C SER A 87 16.99 2.22 -17.28
N ASP A 88 16.74 1.52 -16.19
CA ASP A 88 15.39 1.19 -15.73
C ASP A 88 14.89 2.18 -14.65
N VAL A 89 15.76 3.06 -14.17
CA VAL A 89 15.43 4.09 -13.16
C VAL A 89 14.25 4.95 -13.63
N ALA A 90 14.26 5.38 -14.87
CA ALA A 90 13.19 6.20 -15.43
C ALA A 90 11.82 5.47 -15.42
N ASN A 91 11.81 4.16 -15.68
CA ASN A 91 10.59 3.36 -15.69
C ASN A 91 10.09 3.08 -14.28
N ASN A 92 10.97 2.95 -13.32
CA ASN A 92 10.61 2.68 -11.93
C ASN A 92 10.25 3.95 -11.15
N ALA A 93 10.92 5.05 -11.44
CA ALA A 93 10.57 6.37 -10.89
C ALA A 93 9.17 6.86 -11.31
N SER A 94 8.58 6.27 -12.35
CA SER A 94 7.21 6.57 -12.76
C SER A 94 6.14 5.79 -11.99
N LYS A 95 6.51 4.78 -11.21
CA LYS A 95 5.57 4.01 -10.39
C LYS A 95 5.39 4.70 -9.05
N ALA A 96 4.32 5.44 -8.95
CA ALA A 96 3.88 6.03 -7.70
C ALA A 96 2.62 5.34 -7.20
N TYR A 97 2.46 5.33 -5.89
CA TYR A 97 1.30 4.78 -5.20
C TYR A 97 0.66 5.84 -4.30
N SER A 98 -0.61 5.67 -3.99
CA SER A 98 -1.25 6.40 -2.91
C SER A 98 -1.84 5.39 -1.94
N VAL A 99 -1.42 5.46 -0.68
CA VAL A 99 -1.89 4.58 0.38
C VAL A 99 -2.78 5.36 1.32
N PHE A 100 -3.97 4.82 1.57
CA PHE A 100 -4.98 5.38 2.46
C PHE A 100 -5.10 4.46 3.69
N ALA A 101 -4.14 4.53 4.61
CA ALA A 101 -4.07 3.61 5.74
C ALA A 101 -5.07 4.00 6.84
N PRO A 102 -6.02 3.11 7.21
CA PRO A 102 -6.81 3.28 8.40
C PRO A 102 -5.93 3.21 9.65
N SER A 103 -6.19 4.07 10.63
CA SER A 103 -5.53 4.01 11.93
C SER A 103 -5.87 2.72 12.68
N ASP A 104 -5.06 2.36 13.67
CA ASP A 104 -5.29 1.19 14.52
C ASP A 104 -6.66 1.20 15.19
N VAL A 105 -7.12 2.38 15.62
CA VAL A 105 -8.47 2.58 16.16
C VAL A 105 -9.53 2.30 15.10
N ALA A 106 -9.32 2.77 13.88
CA ALA A 106 -10.26 2.55 12.77
C ALA A 106 -10.31 1.07 12.37
N MET A 107 -9.15 0.38 12.37
CA MET A 107 -9.05 -1.06 12.08
C MET A 107 -9.77 -1.90 13.13
N ASN A 108 -9.54 -1.62 14.42
CA ASN A 108 -10.21 -2.33 15.51
C ASN A 108 -11.73 -2.10 15.48
N ASN A 109 -12.17 -0.87 15.25
CA ASN A 109 -13.61 -0.58 15.11
C ASN A 109 -14.23 -1.31 13.91
N PHE A 110 -13.48 -1.46 12.81
CA PHE A 110 -13.94 -2.24 11.67
C PHE A 110 -14.02 -3.73 12.00
N PHE A 111 -13.04 -4.28 12.70
CA PHE A 111 -13.06 -5.65 13.19
C PHE A 111 -14.32 -5.93 14.00
N ASP A 112 -14.58 -5.15 15.04
CA ASP A 112 -15.74 -5.30 15.96
C ASP A 112 -17.07 -5.24 15.20
N ASN A 113 -17.17 -4.41 14.18
CA ASN A 113 -18.41 -4.19 13.44
C ASN A 113 -18.60 -5.14 12.25
N TYR A 114 -17.54 -5.72 11.72
CA TYR A 114 -17.59 -6.55 10.53
C TYR A 114 -17.23 -8.01 10.80
N TRP A 115 -16.00 -8.29 11.23
CA TRP A 115 -15.47 -9.65 11.33
C TRP A 115 -15.85 -10.36 12.63
N GLU A 116 -15.87 -9.68 13.77
CA GLU A 116 -16.36 -10.28 15.02
C GLU A 116 -17.78 -10.81 14.87
N LYS A 117 -18.63 -10.05 14.19
CA LYS A 117 -20.00 -10.49 13.86
C LYS A 117 -20.07 -11.66 12.87
N GLY A 118 -18.98 -11.96 12.20
CA GLY A 118 -18.80 -13.09 11.31
C GLY A 118 -18.18 -14.33 11.95
N GLY A 119 -17.90 -14.28 13.26
CA GLY A 119 -17.39 -15.40 14.05
C GLY A 119 -15.87 -15.45 14.19
N TYR A 120 -15.16 -14.38 13.84
CA TYR A 120 -13.72 -14.24 14.12
C TYR A 120 -13.50 -13.69 15.53
N GLU A 121 -12.46 -14.16 16.22
CA GLU A 121 -12.16 -13.77 17.60
C GLU A 121 -11.11 -12.66 17.67
N SER A 122 -10.26 -12.53 16.66
CA SER A 122 -9.23 -11.48 16.53
C SER A 122 -8.89 -11.20 15.06
N LEU A 123 -8.15 -10.13 14.80
CA LEU A 123 -7.63 -9.84 13.45
C LEU A 123 -6.70 -10.94 12.93
N ASP A 124 -5.91 -11.54 13.81
CA ASP A 124 -4.99 -12.64 13.46
C ASP A 124 -5.73 -13.94 13.04
N ASP A 125 -7.01 -14.04 13.38
CA ASP A 125 -7.87 -15.19 13.05
C ASP A 125 -8.57 -15.01 11.68
N VAL A 126 -8.55 -13.78 11.14
CA VAL A 126 -9.14 -13.49 9.84
C VAL A 126 -8.31 -14.12 8.72
N ASP A 127 -9.00 -14.73 7.76
CA ASP A 127 -8.36 -15.42 6.63
C ASP A 127 -7.43 -14.49 5.82
N ASP A 128 -6.22 -14.98 5.52
CA ASP A 128 -5.17 -14.22 4.80
C ASP A 128 -5.66 -13.66 3.45
N LEU A 129 -6.50 -14.41 2.76
CA LEU A 129 -7.06 -13.98 1.49
C LEU A 129 -8.01 -12.79 1.68
N ALA A 130 -8.82 -12.82 2.75
CA ALA A 130 -9.70 -11.69 3.09
C ALA A 130 -8.88 -10.45 3.46
N MET A 131 -7.81 -10.62 4.25
CA MET A 131 -6.90 -9.53 4.60
C MET A 131 -6.21 -8.92 3.40
N LYS A 132 -5.71 -9.74 2.49
CA LYS A 132 -5.09 -9.29 1.24
C LYS A 132 -6.06 -8.48 0.38
N TYR A 133 -7.29 -8.96 0.23
CA TYR A 133 -8.33 -8.20 -0.49
C TYR A 133 -8.65 -6.89 0.21
N MET A 134 -8.67 -6.87 1.54
CA MET A 134 -8.87 -5.66 2.32
C MET A 134 -7.74 -4.64 2.11
N LEU A 135 -6.47 -5.04 2.26
CA LEU A 135 -5.31 -4.14 2.05
C LEU A 135 -5.34 -3.48 0.67
N ASN A 136 -5.64 -4.26 -0.38
CA ASN A 136 -5.70 -3.74 -1.74
C ASN A 136 -6.86 -2.75 -1.99
N GLN A 137 -7.87 -2.69 -1.11
CA GLN A 137 -8.91 -1.65 -1.19
C GLN A 137 -8.36 -0.25 -0.85
N PHE A 138 -7.26 -0.18 -0.09
CA PHE A 138 -6.69 1.06 0.42
C PHE A 138 -5.46 1.53 -0.35
N ILE A 139 -5.15 0.91 -1.48
CA ILE A 139 -3.99 1.27 -2.29
C ILE A 139 -4.43 1.64 -3.71
N TYR A 140 -3.99 2.82 -4.13
CA TYR A 140 -4.14 3.34 -5.49
C TYR A 140 -2.80 3.20 -6.23
N LYS A 141 -2.78 2.52 -7.36
CA LYS A 141 -1.56 2.12 -8.09
C LYS A 141 -1.16 3.04 -9.24
N ASP A 142 -2.04 3.94 -9.66
CA ASP A 142 -1.87 4.68 -10.92
C ASP A 142 -1.25 6.07 -10.71
N GLY A 143 -0.63 6.31 -9.57
CA GLY A 143 0.08 7.54 -9.28
C GLY A 143 -0.27 8.17 -7.95
N ILE A 144 -0.09 9.49 -7.89
CA ILE A 144 -0.41 10.30 -6.72
C ILE A 144 -1.86 10.75 -6.84
N ALA A 145 -2.68 10.33 -5.88
CA ALA A 145 -4.06 10.80 -5.77
C ALA A 145 -4.08 12.17 -5.09
N PHE A 146 -4.43 13.20 -5.82
CA PHE A 146 -4.60 14.54 -5.27
C PHE A 146 -5.99 14.72 -4.62
N PRO A 147 -6.13 15.62 -3.64
CA PRO A 147 -7.41 15.82 -2.94
C PRO A 147 -8.61 16.05 -3.86
N ASP A 148 -8.43 16.80 -4.95
CA ASP A 148 -9.49 17.07 -5.93
C ASP A 148 -9.90 15.82 -6.73
N GLU A 149 -8.97 14.90 -6.96
CA GLU A 149 -9.24 13.63 -7.63
C GLU A 149 -10.00 12.69 -6.70
N ILE A 150 -9.62 12.68 -5.41
CA ILE A 150 -10.32 11.91 -4.39
C ILE A 150 -11.77 12.37 -4.30
N THR A 151 -12.02 13.66 -4.15
CA THR A 151 -13.37 14.23 -4.03
C THR A 151 -14.20 14.07 -5.30
N SER A 152 -13.57 14.03 -6.47
CA SER A 152 -14.26 13.84 -7.76
C SER A 152 -14.56 12.38 -8.09
N GLY A 153 -14.20 11.42 -7.22
CA GLY A 153 -14.41 9.99 -7.43
C GLY A 153 -13.57 9.40 -8.56
N LYS A 154 -12.43 10.02 -8.89
CA LYS A 154 -11.52 9.52 -9.93
C LYS A 154 -10.52 8.48 -9.42
N VAL A 155 -10.29 8.48 -8.11
CA VAL A 155 -9.34 7.55 -7.48
C VAL A 155 -9.94 6.16 -7.42
N LYS A 156 -9.21 5.19 -7.95
CA LYS A 156 -9.60 3.79 -7.97
C LYS A 156 -8.57 2.94 -7.23
N ASN A 157 -9.04 1.97 -6.48
CA ASN A 157 -8.19 1.02 -5.79
C ASN A 157 -7.57 -0.01 -6.75
N MET A 158 -6.84 -0.99 -6.20
CA MET A 158 -6.18 -2.05 -6.97
C MET A 158 -7.14 -2.91 -7.82
N TYR A 159 -8.44 -2.85 -7.56
CA TYR A 159 -9.49 -3.59 -8.29
C TYR A 159 -10.32 -2.71 -9.21
N ASP A 160 -9.82 -1.52 -9.56
CA ASP A 160 -10.50 -0.52 -10.39
C ASP A 160 -11.83 0.00 -9.83
N MET A 161 -12.07 -0.22 -8.53
CA MET A 161 -13.23 0.32 -7.81
C MET A 161 -12.94 1.74 -7.33
N VAL A 162 -13.94 2.61 -7.44
CA VAL A 162 -13.81 3.98 -6.95
C VAL A 162 -13.54 3.97 -5.46
N PHE A 163 -12.44 4.61 -5.08
CA PHE A 163 -12.10 4.82 -3.68
C PHE A 163 -12.95 5.99 -3.15
N ASN A 164 -13.90 5.66 -2.33
CA ASN A 164 -14.85 6.65 -1.81
C ASN A 164 -14.65 6.83 -0.31
N PHE A 165 -14.07 7.93 0.09
CA PHE A 165 -14.00 8.32 1.49
C PHE A 165 -14.17 9.84 1.63
N ASP A 166 -14.59 10.25 2.82
CA ASP A 166 -14.72 11.65 3.18
C ASP A 166 -13.31 12.24 3.45
N PRO A 167 -12.85 13.24 2.71
CA PRO A 167 -11.55 13.87 2.93
C PRO A 167 -11.35 14.42 4.35
N SER A 168 -12.43 14.73 5.07
CA SER A 168 -12.37 15.16 6.47
C SER A 168 -11.88 14.07 7.43
N LYS A 169 -11.88 12.82 6.98
CA LYS A 169 -11.38 11.65 7.73
C LYS A 169 -9.87 11.49 7.64
N VAL A 170 -9.19 12.24 6.77
CA VAL A 170 -7.74 12.25 6.66
C VAL A 170 -7.16 13.04 7.84
N THR A 171 -6.38 12.36 8.67
CA THR A 171 -5.69 12.96 9.83
C THR A 171 -4.22 13.18 9.58
N ASP A 172 -3.61 12.32 8.79
CA ASP A 172 -2.19 12.39 8.43
C ASP A 172 -2.01 12.35 6.92
N LYS A 173 -1.00 13.06 6.44
CA LYS A 173 -0.60 13.02 5.03
C LYS A 173 0.88 13.30 4.89
N SER A 174 1.56 12.52 4.06
CA SER A 174 2.97 12.69 3.75
C SER A 174 3.24 12.42 2.28
N MET A 175 4.05 13.30 1.69
CA MET A 175 4.66 13.01 0.39
C MET A 175 5.84 12.09 0.61
N CYS A 176 5.91 11.05 -0.20
CA CYS A 176 6.97 10.05 -0.16
C CYS A 176 7.70 9.99 -1.51
N VAL A 177 8.91 9.43 -1.53
CA VAL A 177 9.69 9.30 -2.78
C VAL A 177 8.96 8.43 -3.82
N ASN A 178 8.15 7.48 -3.39
CA ASN A 178 7.40 6.55 -4.22
C ASN A 178 5.88 6.78 -4.20
N GLY A 179 5.43 7.97 -3.75
CA GLY A 179 4.01 8.31 -3.79
C GLY A 179 3.53 9.20 -2.66
N VAL A 180 2.34 8.92 -2.14
CA VAL A 180 1.73 9.67 -1.05
C VAL A 180 1.08 8.72 -0.03
N PHE A 181 1.20 9.06 1.23
CA PHE A 181 0.52 8.43 2.35
C PHE A 181 -0.59 9.34 2.86
N TYR A 182 -1.76 8.77 3.07
CA TYR A 182 -2.91 9.38 3.74
C TYR A 182 -3.34 8.48 4.91
N GLY A 183 -3.32 9.02 6.12
CA GLY A 183 -3.83 8.34 7.31
C GLY A 183 -5.30 8.65 7.54
N LEU A 184 -6.11 7.63 7.81
CA LEU A 184 -7.54 7.73 8.02
C LEU A 184 -7.92 7.45 9.48
N ASN A 185 -8.73 8.31 10.09
CA ASN A 185 -9.24 8.09 11.44
C ASN A 185 -10.47 7.17 11.50
N THR A 186 -11.03 6.81 10.36
CA THR A 186 -12.16 5.88 10.23
C THR A 186 -11.96 4.95 9.05
N MET A 187 -12.54 3.77 9.14
CA MET A 187 -12.57 2.80 8.05
C MET A 187 -14.03 2.50 7.71
N ASP A 188 -14.47 2.99 6.56
CA ASP A 188 -15.77 2.58 6.03
C ASP A 188 -15.63 1.18 5.41
N THR A 189 -16.74 0.43 5.38
CA THR A 189 -16.72 -0.89 4.73
C THR A 189 -16.34 -0.73 3.25
N PRO A 190 -15.24 -1.32 2.81
CA PRO A 190 -14.83 -1.26 1.41
C PRO A 190 -15.93 -1.80 0.48
N ILE A 191 -16.01 -1.27 -0.75
CA ILE A 191 -17.07 -1.63 -1.72
C ILE A 191 -17.14 -3.13 -1.93
N LEU A 192 -16.00 -3.79 -2.07
CA LEU A 192 -15.93 -5.24 -2.23
C LEU A 192 -16.59 -5.99 -1.06
N PHE A 193 -16.34 -5.54 0.16
CA PHE A 193 -16.85 -6.13 1.39
C PHE A 193 -18.33 -5.81 1.63
N ALA A 194 -18.85 -4.77 1.01
CA ALA A 194 -20.27 -4.41 1.02
C ALA A 194 -21.06 -5.02 -0.15
N SER A 195 -20.38 -5.66 -1.11
CA SER A 195 -20.98 -6.26 -2.29
C SER A 195 -21.67 -7.61 -2.00
N VAL A 196 -22.24 -8.23 -3.05
CA VAL A 196 -22.87 -9.56 -2.98
C VAL A 196 -21.90 -10.66 -2.53
N VAL A 197 -20.60 -10.49 -2.76
CA VAL A 197 -19.57 -11.43 -2.27
C VAL A 197 -19.12 -11.11 -0.82
N GLY A 198 -19.54 -9.99 -0.27
CA GLY A 198 -19.20 -9.55 1.09
C GLY A 198 -19.36 -10.60 2.19
N PRO A 199 -20.45 -11.40 2.21
CA PRO A 199 -20.61 -12.48 3.19
C PRO A 199 -19.47 -13.50 3.20
N ALA A 200 -18.81 -13.75 2.05
CA ALA A 200 -17.67 -14.66 1.97
C ALA A 200 -16.42 -14.12 2.67
N PHE A 201 -16.25 -12.78 2.68
CA PHE A 201 -15.17 -12.13 3.42
C PHE A 201 -15.46 -11.99 4.91
N ARG A 202 -16.74 -11.93 5.28
CA ARG A 202 -17.18 -11.63 6.62
C ARG A 202 -17.23 -12.86 7.52
N ASN A 203 -17.67 -14.02 6.99
CA ASN A 203 -18.00 -15.18 7.81
C ASN A 203 -16.87 -16.20 7.78
N LYS A 204 -16.38 -16.59 8.95
CA LYS A 204 -15.34 -17.59 9.13
C LYS A 204 -15.69 -18.94 8.46
N ASP A 205 -16.96 -19.33 8.49
CA ASP A 205 -17.44 -20.57 7.88
C ASP A 205 -17.44 -20.53 6.34
N CYS A 206 -17.22 -19.35 5.73
CA CYS A 206 -17.23 -19.16 4.28
C CYS A 206 -15.82 -19.15 3.64
N ASN A 207 -14.74 -19.38 4.39
CA ASN A 207 -13.38 -19.29 3.87
C ASN A 207 -13.15 -20.19 2.65
N TYR A 208 -13.61 -21.44 2.65
CA TYR A 208 -13.47 -22.32 1.47
C TYR A 208 -14.20 -21.75 0.24
N TYR A 209 -15.37 -21.15 0.45
CA TYR A 209 -16.11 -20.50 -0.63
C TYR A 209 -15.38 -19.25 -1.16
N LEU A 210 -14.73 -18.49 -0.27
CA LEU A 210 -13.89 -17.35 -0.65
C LEU A 210 -12.75 -17.78 -1.58
N TYR A 211 -12.04 -18.86 -1.26
CA TYR A 211 -10.98 -19.40 -2.13
C TYR A 211 -11.50 -19.93 -3.46
N MET A 212 -12.70 -20.49 -3.50
CA MET A 212 -13.33 -20.90 -4.75
C MET A 212 -13.67 -19.70 -5.65
N LEU A 213 -14.18 -18.63 -5.06
CA LEU A 213 -14.47 -17.38 -5.78
C LEU A 213 -13.18 -16.73 -6.30
N ASP A 214 -12.11 -16.71 -5.51
CA ASP A 214 -10.81 -16.19 -5.92
C ASP A 214 -10.24 -17.00 -7.10
N GLY A 215 -10.17 -18.31 -6.97
CA GLY A 215 -9.65 -19.21 -8.00
C GLY A 215 -10.42 -19.18 -9.33
N THR A 216 -11.67 -18.74 -9.31
CA THR A 216 -12.50 -18.57 -10.51
C THR A 216 -12.51 -17.14 -11.06
N GLY A 217 -11.87 -16.19 -10.35
CA GLY A 217 -11.89 -14.77 -10.72
C GLY A 217 -13.27 -14.09 -10.55
N LEU A 218 -14.19 -14.72 -9.82
CA LEU A 218 -15.55 -14.19 -9.66
C LEU A 218 -15.66 -13.08 -8.61
N ILE A 219 -14.68 -12.95 -7.71
CA ILE A 219 -14.70 -11.92 -6.66
C ILE A 219 -14.86 -10.52 -7.28
N THR A 220 -13.99 -10.18 -8.22
CA THR A 220 -14.01 -8.86 -8.87
C THR A 220 -15.14 -8.72 -9.88
N ALA A 221 -15.61 -9.82 -10.48
CA ALA A 221 -16.72 -9.80 -11.44
C ALA A 221 -18.09 -9.50 -10.79
N TYR A 222 -18.27 -9.89 -9.53
CA TYR A 222 -19.53 -9.68 -8.79
C TYR A 222 -19.51 -8.46 -7.85
N SER A 223 -18.43 -7.70 -7.84
CA SER A 223 -18.27 -6.51 -7.00
C SER A 223 -18.54 -5.19 -7.74
N SER A 224 -18.78 -5.26 -9.04
CA SER A 224 -19.07 -4.11 -9.92
C SER A 224 -20.55 -3.80 -10.03
#